data_6497974f2a034226b0077053a69fa71e
#
_entry.id   6497974f2a034226b0077053a69fa71e
#
_cell.length_a   1.000
_cell.length_b   1.000
_cell.length_c   1.000
_cell.angle_alpha   90.00
_cell.angle_beta   90.00
_cell.angle_gamma   90.00
#
_symmetry.space_group_name_H-M   'P 1'
#
loop_
_entity.id
_entity.type
_entity.pdbx_description
1 polymer ?
#
loop_
_entity_poly.entity_id
_entity_poly.type
_entity_poly.pdbx_seq_one_letter_code
_entity_poly.pdbx_strand_id
1 'polypeptide(L)'
;MAKRKIKNFVESYEYLELGFLIILKDVAIIQDRDYEYALINHKDVMNKAAFNLVMKHENLDGARLKFLRRFINYSLDEMATLTDIPKSTLHNWEKDSGKPLEMPSEKLKCIFLKVRDILAKEISDSLERAILKDIVVTQVMSPLEISPL
;
A
#
# COMPACT_ATOMS: atom_id res chain seq x y z
N MET A 1 24.46 17.39 -23.25
CA MET A 1 23.89 16.81 -22.03
C MET A 1 22.66 15.97 -22.38
N ALA A 2 22.69 14.70 -22.07
CA ALA A 2 21.55 13.84 -22.36
C ALA A 2 20.38 14.23 -21.44
N LYS A 3 19.23 14.46 -22.03
CA LYS A 3 18.02 14.83 -21.27
C LYS A 3 17.24 13.57 -20.95
N ARG A 4 16.60 13.56 -19.78
CA ARG A 4 15.61 12.56 -19.45
C ARG A 4 14.41 12.73 -20.36
N LYS A 5 13.92 11.65 -20.88
CA LYS A 5 12.71 11.66 -21.69
C LYS A 5 11.90 10.40 -21.47
N ILE A 6 10.61 10.52 -21.66
CA ILE A 6 9.72 9.37 -21.62
C ILE A 6 9.97 8.54 -22.87
N LYS A 7 10.36 7.27 -22.68
CA LYS A 7 10.53 6.33 -23.78
C LYS A 7 9.19 5.76 -24.22
N ASN A 8 8.42 5.27 -23.27
CA ASN A 8 7.11 4.67 -23.49
C ASN A 8 6.36 4.55 -22.18
N PHE A 9 5.10 4.11 -22.26
CA PHE A 9 4.30 3.76 -21.10
C PHE A 9 4.06 2.26 -21.11
N VAL A 10 4.11 1.66 -19.92
CA VAL A 10 3.78 0.26 -19.68
C VAL A 10 2.39 0.19 -19.10
N GLU A 11 1.51 -0.56 -19.73
CA GLU A 11 0.12 -0.67 -19.30
C GLU A 11 -0.02 -1.29 -17.91
N SER A 12 0.80 -2.31 -17.62
CA SER A 12 0.79 -3.00 -16.34
C SER A 12 2.23 -3.19 -15.86
N TYR A 13 2.51 -2.77 -14.64
CA TYR A 13 3.84 -2.86 -14.02
C TYR A 13 3.71 -3.53 -12.66
N GLU A 14 4.44 -4.61 -12.44
CA GLU A 14 4.46 -5.30 -11.15
C GLU A 14 5.33 -4.55 -10.15
N TYR A 15 4.77 -4.23 -9.00
CA TYR A 15 5.43 -3.49 -7.93
C TYR A 15 5.37 -4.31 -6.65
N LEU A 16 6.53 -4.71 -6.12
CA LEU A 16 6.65 -5.61 -4.98
C LEU A 16 7.24 -4.96 -3.73
N GLU A 17 7.54 -3.67 -3.80
CA GLU A 17 8.27 -2.95 -2.76
C GLU A 17 7.54 -2.88 -1.42
N LEU A 18 6.22 -3.10 -1.41
CA LEU A 18 5.43 -3.03 -0.18
C LEU A 18 5.29 -4.37 0.52
N GLY A 19 5.88 -5.44 -0.04
CA GLY A 19 5.81 -6.78 0.54
C GLY A 19 4.69 -7.65 -0.02
N PHE A 20 3.90 -7.12 -0.94
CA PHE A 20 2.87 -7.86 -1.68
C PHE A 20 2.74 -7.29 -3.08
N LEU A 21 2.16 -8.06 -3.98
CA LEU A 21 2.08 -7.64 -5.38
C LEU A 21 1.05 -6.54 -5.58
N ILE A 22 1.51 -5.47 -6.23
CA ILE A 22 0.67 -4.37 -6.68
C ILE A 22 0.87 -4.23 -8.19
N ILE A 23 -0.22 -4.09 -8.92
CA ILE A 23 -0.16 -3.79 -10.35
C ILE A 23 -0.39 -2.30 -10.55
N LEU A 24 0.64 -1.62 -11.05
CA LEU A 24 0.54 -0.21 -11.39
C LEU A 24 0.13 -0.08 -12.86
N LYS A 25 -0.77 0.85 -13.13
CA LYS A 25 -1.25 1.12 -14.48
C LYS A 25 -0.55 2.33 -15.08
N ASP A 26 -0.30 2.25 -16.39
CA ASP A 26 0.21 3.37 -17.19
C ASP A 26 1.49 4.00 -16.61
N VAL A 27 2.46 3.14 -16.32
CA VAL A 27 3.74 3.58 -15.77
C VAL A 27 4.63 4.10 -16.89
N ALA A 28 5.13 5.33 -16.73
CA ALA A 28 6.09 5.90 -17.66
C ALA A 28 7.47 5.28 -17.45
N ILE A 29 8.09 4.87 -18.55
CA ILE A 29 9.47 4.42 -18.57
C ILE A 29 10.33 5.58 -19.04
N ILE A 30 11.28 5.95 -18.21
CA ILE A 30 12.19 7.07 -18.48
C ILE A 30 13.50 6.52 -19.03
N GLN A 31 13.97 7.14 -20.10
CA GLN A 31 15.30 6.91 -20.59
C GLN A 31 16.22 8.06 -20.21
N ASP A 32 17.30 7.73 -19.53
CA ASP A 32 18.34 8.68 -19.12
C ASP A 32 19.69 8.09 -19.51
N ARG A 33 20.22 8.52 -20.65
CA ARG A 33 21.44 7.98 -21.26
C ARG A 33 21.28 6.48 -21.56
N ASP A 34 22.10 5.62 -20.91
CA ASP A 34 22.05 4.16 -21.09
C ASP A 34 21.13 3.47 -20.08
N TYR A 35 20.45 4.23 -19.27
CA TYR A 35 19.58 3.68 -18.22
C TYR A 35 18.12 3.87 -18.56
N GLU A 36 17.36 2.88 -18.18
CA GLU A 36 15.89 2.95 -18.22
C GLU A 36 15.35 2.65 -16.83
N TYR A 37 14.35 3.39 -16.42
CA TYR A 37 13.68 3.14 -15.14
C TYR A 37 12.22 3.54 -15.20
N ALA A 38 11.43 2.88 -14.36
CA ALA A 38 10.03 3.22 -14.21
C ALA A 38 9.89 4.48 -13.32
N LEU A 39 9.12 5.44 -13.78
CA LEU A 39 8.84 6.66 -13.00
C LEU A 39 7.72 6.37 -12.01
N ILE A 40 8.10 6.08 -10.78
CA ILE A 40 7.16 5.71 -9.72
C ILE A 40 7.44 6.55 -8.48
N ASN A 41 6.39 7.18 -7.96
CA ASN A 41 6.45 7.84 -6.67
C ASN A 41 6.05 6.82 -5.59
N HIS A 42 7.04 6.31 -4.86
CA HIS A 42 6.86 5.27 -3.85
C HIS A 42 5.87 5.69 -2.75
N LYS A 43 5.99 6.93 -2.26
CA LYS A 43 5.09 7.44 -1.22
C LYS A 43 3.65 7.51 -1.69
N ASP A 44 3.44 7.93 -2.93
CA ASP A 44 2.11 7.97 -3.53
C ASP A 44 1.50 6.57 -3.66
N VAL A 45 2.30 5.59 -4.08
CA VAL A 45 1.86 4.20 -4.14
C VAL A 45 1.49 3.68 -2.75
N MET A 46 2.30 3.98 -1.73
CA MET A 46 2.01 3.60 -0.35
C MET A 46 0.67 4.17 0.13
N ASN A 47 0.44 5.46 -0.11
CA ASN A 47 -0.79 6.13 0.31
C ASN A 47 -2.01 5.53 -0.39
N LYS A 48 -1.92 5.30 -1.68
CA LYS A 48 -3.00 4.68 -2.46
C LYS A 48 -3.26 3.24 -2.02
N ALA A 49 -2.22 2.47 -1.77
CA ALA A 49 -2.35 1.11 -1.29
C ALA A 49 -3.02 1.06 0.08
N ALA A 50 -2.58 1.91 1.02
CA ALA A 50 -3.16 1.99 2.35
C ALA A 50 -4.64 2.38 2.29
N PHE A 51 -4.97 3.38 1.50
CA PHE A 51 -6.36 3.80 1.29
C PHE A 51 -7.23 2.67 0.75
N ASN A 52 -6.72 1.97 -0.26
CA ASN A 52 -7.43 0.86 -0.89
C ASN A 52 -7.71 -0.26 0.11
N LEU A 53 -6.71 -0.62 0.93
CA LEU A 53 -6.87 -1.66 1.95
C LEU A 53 -7.88 -1.27 3.03
N VAL A 54 -7.92 0.01 3.41
CA VAL A 54 -8.91 0.50 4.39
C VAL A 54 -10.32 0.49 3.82
N MET A 55 -10.47 0.84 2.56
CA MET A 55 -11.78 0.85 1.90
C MET A 55 -12.32 -0.55 1.66
N LYS A 56 -11.42 -1.50 1.44
CA LYS A 56 -11.76 -2.92 1.25
C LYS A 56 -11.18 -3.76 2.38
N HIS A 57 -11.83 -3.75 3.49
CA HIS A 57 -11.36 -4.41 4.70
C HIS A 57 -11.67 -5.91 4.75
N GLU A 58 -11.69 -6.57 3.63
CA GLU A 58 -11.92 -8.01 3.55
C GLU A 58 -10.60 -8.75 3.30
N ASN A 59 -10.43 -9.88 3.97
CA ASN A 59 -9.39 -10.86 3.64
C ASN A 59 -7.96 -10.31 3.61
N LEU A 60 -7.60 -9.48 4.59
CA LEU A 60 -6.20 -9.09 4.75
C LEU A 60 -5.36 -10.32 5.06
N ASP A 61 -4.17 -10.40 4.48
CA ASP A 61 -3.17 -11.41 4.85
C ASP A 61 -2.06 -10.80 5.71
N GLY A 62 -1.12 -11.63 6.10
CA GLY A 62 -0.01 -11.18 6.95
C GLY A 62 0.87 -10.11 6.31
N ALA A 63 1.12 -10.22 5.01
CA ALA A 63 1.95 -9.22 4.31
C ALA A 63 1.27 -7.83 4.30
N ARG A 64 -0.03 -7.78 4.09
CA ARG A 64 -0.79 -6.53 4.09
C ARG A 64 -0.93 -5.96 5.50
N LEU A 65 -1.10 -6.81 6.50
CA LEU A 65 -1.08 -6.39 7.90
C LEU A 65 0.26 -5.75 8.26
N LYS A 66 1.35 -6.37 7.89
CA LYS A 66 2.69 -5.83 8.12
C LYS A 66 2.87 -4.48 7.43
N PHE A 67 2.40 -4.34 6.20
CA PHE A 67 2.43 -3.08 5.49
C PHE A 67 1.67 -1.99 6.24
N LEU A 68 0.44 -2.28 6.68
CA LEU A 68 -0.37 -1.29 7.43
C LEU A 68 0.29 -0.91 8.75
N ARG A 69 0.85 -1.88 9.46
CA ARG A 69 1.59 -1.60 10.71
C ARG A 69 2.75 -0.64 10.46
N ARG A 70 3.54 -0.90 9.44
CA ARG A 70 4.66 -0.03 9.06
C ARG A 70 4.19 1.33 8.55
N PHE A 71 3.07 1.35 7.85
CA PHE A 71 2.49 2.59 7.37
C PHE A 71 2.14 3.54 8.52
N ILE A 72 1.59 3.02 9.61
CA ILE A 72 1.29 3.81 10.79
C ILE A 72 2.50 3.96 11.73
N ASN A 73 3.64 3.42 11.33
CA ASN A 73 4.90 3.49 12.07
C ASN A 73 4.83 2.86 13.46
N TYR A 74 4.16 1.73 13.57
CA TYR A 74 4.02 1.00 14.82
C TYR A 74 4.97 -0.19 14.88
N SER A 75 5.57 -0.40 16.05
CA SER A 75 6.24 -1.66 16.38
C SER A 75 5.20 -2.75 16.63
N LEU A 76 5.65 -4.01 16.70
CA LEU A 76 4.77 -5.12 17.08
C LEU A 76 4.20 -4.93 18.49
N ASP A 77 4.99 -4.38 19.40
CA ASP A 77 4.52 -4.09 20.77
C ASP A 77 3.41 -3.04 20.77
N GLU A 78 3.59 -1.97 20.00
CA GLU A 78 2.58 -0.94 19.86
C GLU A 78 1.30 -1.46 19.21
N MET A 79 1.46 -2.31 18.20
CA MET A 79 0.31 -2.95 17.54
C MET A 79 -0.42 -3.90 18.49
N ALA A 80 0.31 -4.63 19.32
CA ALA A 80 -0.28 -5.52 20.34
C ALA A 80 -1.10 -4.71 21.34
N THR A 81 -0.62 -3.55 21.76
CA THR A 81 -1.35 -2.64 22.65
C THR A 81 -2.61 -2.09 21.97
N LEU A 82 -2.48 -1.67 20.71
CA LEU A 82 -3.60 -1.10 19.97
C LEU A 82 -4.74 -2.11 19.75
N THR A 83 -4.39 -3.34 19.43
CA THR A 83 -5.35 -4.37 19.03
C THR A 83 -5.74 -5.32 20.17
N ASP A 84 -5.02 -5.29 21.28
CA ASP A 84 -5.14 -6.27 22.34
C ASP A 84 -4.96 -7.71 21.84
N ILE A 85 -4.01 -7.88 20.94
CA ILE A 85 -3.60 -9.18 20.39
C ILE A 85 -2.16 -9.42 20.80
N PRO A 86 -1.82 -10.64 21.28
CA PRO A 86 -0.44 -10.91 21.69
C PRO A 86 0.56 -10.67 20.56
N LYS A 87 1.71 -10.10 20.90
CA LYS A 87 2.80 -9.83 19.96
C LYS A 87 3.20 -11.06 19.16
N SER A 88 3.28 -12.22 19.82
CA SER A 88 3.64 -13.47 19.15
C SER A 88 2.62 -13.86 18.08
N THR A 89 1.35 -13.66 18.35
CA THR A 89 0.28 -13.92 17.38
C THR A 89 0.41 -13.00 16.18
N LEU A 90 0.60 -11.71 16.42
CA LEU A 90 0.80 -10.72 15.33
C LEU A 90 2.02 -11.08 14.49
N HIS A 91 3.13 -11.43 15.14
CA HIS A 91 4.35 -11.80 14.45
C HIS A 91 4.14 -13.04 13.55
N ASN A 92 3.45 -14.04 14.07
CA ASN A 92 3.16 -15.25 13.30
C ASN A 92 2.24 -14.95 12.10
N TRP A 93 1.23 -14.10 12.30
CA TRP A 93 0.36 -13.69 11.20
C TRP A 93 1.12 -12.96 10.10
N GLU A 94 2.04 -12.08 10.46
CA GLU A 94 2.82 -11.31 9.47
C GLU A 94 3.74 -12.20 8.62
N LYS A 95 4.05 -13.39 9.09
CA LYS A 95 4.85 -14.36 8.32
C LYS A 95 4.02 -15.11 7.28
N ASP A 96 2.71 -15.21 7.48
CA ASP A 96 1.82 -15.98 6.62
C ASP A 96 1.19 -15.12 5.55
N SER A 97 1.87 -15.00 4.42
CA SER A 97 1.30 -14.32 3.25
C SER A 97 0.34 -15.25 2.52
N GLY A 98 -0.74 -14.68 1.99
CA GLY A 98 -1.69 -15.41 1.17
C GLY A 98 -2.81 -16.11 1.92
N LYS A 99 -2.82 -16.05 3.25
CA LYS A 99 -3.91 -16.58 4.08
C LYS A 99 -4.69 -15.43 4.71
N PRO A 100 -6.02 -15.44 4.65
CA PRO A 100 -6.83 -14.43 5.33
C PRO A 100 -6.56 -14.42 6.83
N LEU A 101 -6.51 -13.22 7.41
CA LEU A 101 -6.33 -13.07 8.84
C LEU A 101 -7.60 -13.45 9.60
N GLU A 102 -7.43 -14.09 10.74
CA GLU A 102 -8.52 -14.38 11.68
C GLU A 102 -8.66 -13.26 12.73
N MET A 103 -8.49 -12.03 12.31
CA MET A 103 -8.59 -10.88 13.20
C MET A 103 -10.04 -10.43 13.31
N PRO A 104 -10.55 -10.25 14.54
CA PRO A 104 -11.89 -9.69 14.73
C PRO A 104 -12.02 -8.31 14.09
N SER A 105 -13.17 -8.03 13.49
CA SER A 105 -13.40 -6.79 12.76
C SER A 105 -13.25 -5.53 13.63
N GLU A 106 -13.61 -5.58 14.88
CA GLU A 106 -13.46 -4.47 15.82
C GLU A 106 -11.99 -4.10 16.07
N LYS A 107 -11.10 -5.09 16.08
CA LYS A 107 -9.66 -4.87 16.24
C LYS A 107 -9.05 -4.33 14.95
N LEU A 108 -9.52 -4.83 13.83
CA LEU A 108 -9.11 -4.34 12.52
C LEU A 108 -9.51 -2.88 12.33
N LYS A 109 -10.68 -2.48 12.82
CA LYS A 109 -11.11 -1.07 12.79
C LYS A 109 -10.15 -0.14 13.53
N CYS A 110 -9.56 -0.58 14.63
CA CYS A 110 -8.57 0.23 15.36
C CYS A 110 -7.37 0.56 14.47
N ILE A 111 -6.90 -0.42 13.70
CA ILE A 111 -5.81 -0.23 12.74
C ILE A 111 -6.25 0.74 11.64
N PHE A 112 -7.43 0.51 11.07
CA PHE A 112 -7.94 1.34 9.97
C PHE A 112 -8.13 2.79 10.39
N LEU A 113 -8.57 3.06 11.61
CA LEU A 113 -8.70 4.43 12.11
C LEU A 113 -7.35 5.13 12.16
N LYS A 114 -6.30 4.43 12.59
CA LYS A 114 -4.95 4.99 12.58
C LYS A 114 -4.44 5.27 11.17
N VAL A 115 -4.70 4.35 10.24
CA VAL A 115 -4.35 4.56 8.83
C VAL A 115 -5.09 5.76 8.27
N ARG A 116 -6.38 5.89 8.54
CA ARG A 116 -7.20 7.03 8.10
C ARG A 116 -6.68 8.35 8.66
N ASP A 117 -6.25 8.38 9.91
CA ASP A 117 -5.69 9.60 10.50
C ASP A 117 -4.43 10.05 9.76
N ILE A 118 -3.56 9.11 9.39
CA ILE A 118 -2.36 9.44 8.63
C ILE A 118 -2.72 9.90 7.21
N LEU A 119 -3.62 9.20 6.55
CA LEU A 119 -4.08 9.56 5.21
C LEU A 119 -4.74 10.94 5.19
N ALA A 120 -5.51 11.27 6.22
CA ALA A 120 -6.15 12.58 6.33
C ALA A 120 -5.11 13.71 6.39
N LYS A 121 -4.01 13.51 7.09
CA LYS A 121 -2.91 14.48 7.15
C LYS A 121 -2.21 14.63 5.81
N GLU A 122 -1.95 13.51 5.13
CA GLU A 122 -1.30 13.50 3.82
C GLU A 122 -2.20 14.10 2.74
N ILE A 123 -3.52 13.91 2.88
CA ILE A 123 -4.53 14.32 1.91
C ILE A 123 -4.94 15.79 2.08
N SER A 124 -4.68 16.39 3.24
CA SER A 124 -5.07 17.78 3.50
C SER A 124 -4.43 18.77 2.54
N ASP A 125 -3.37 18.38 1.86
CA ASP A 125 -2.74 19.16 0.83
C ASP A 125 -3.33 18.86 -0.55
N SER A 126 -2.73 19.22 -1.62
CA SER A 126 -3.28 19.20 -2.97
C SER A 126 -3.45 17.80 -3.61
N LEU A 127 -2.99 16.74 -2.96
CA LEU A 127 -2.94 15.40 -3.55
C LEU A 127 -4.22 14.61 -3.39
N GLU A 128 -5.11 15.07 -2.54
CA GLU A 128 -6.35 14.36 -2.19
C GLU A 128 -7.15 13.91 -3.40
N ARG A 129 -7.36 14.81 -4.33
CA ARG A 129 -8.19 14.53 -5.51
C ARG A 129 -7.56 13.46 -6.41
N ALA A 130 -6.25 13.51 -6.56
CA ALA A 130 -5.52 12.56 -7.39
C ALA A 130 -5.58 11.17 -6.76
N ILE A 131 -5.35 11.07 -5.45
CA ILE A 131 -5.40 9.79 -4.74
C ILE A 131 -6.79 9.16 -4.85
N LEU A 132 -7.83 9.95 -4.58
CA LEU A 132 -9.21 9.45 -4.60
C LEU A 132 -9.67 9.06 -6.01
N LYS A 133 -9.24 9.78 -7.04
CA LYS A 133 -9.62 9.49 -8.42
C LYS A 133 -8.95 8.24 -8.98
N ASP A 134 -7.69 7.99 -8.58
CA ASP A 134 -6.86 6.99 -9.22
C ASP A 134 -6.84 5.65 -8.50
N ILE A 135 -7.61 5.54 -7.42
CA ILE A 135 -7.68 4.26 -6.70
C ILE A 135 -8.57 3.30 -7.47
N VAL A 136 -7.99 2.17 -7.82
CA VAL A 136 -8.71 1.06 -8.41
C VAL A 136 -9.09 0.08 -7.32
N VAL A 137 -10.38 -0.19 -7.21
CA VAL A 137 -10.90 -1.08 -6.19
C VAL A 137 -10.68 -2.53 -6.61
N THR A 138 -9.82 -3.25 -5.89
CA THR A 138 -9.50 -4.64 -6.15
C THR A 138 -9.80 -5.49 -4.93
N GLN A 139 -9.87 -6.80 -5.13
CA GLN A 139 -9.99 -7.72 -4.00
C GLN A 139 -8.70 -7.77 -3.21
N VAL A 140 -8.81 -7.94 -1.89
CA VAL A 140 -7.66 -7.84 -0.99
C VAL A 140 -6.60 -8.90 -1.28
N MET A 141 -6.99 -10.11 -1.60
CA MET A 141 -6.05 -11.19 -1.89
C MET A 141 -5.54 -11.16 -3.33
N SER A 142 -6.02 -10.23 -4.14
CA SER A 142 -5.53 -9.99 -5.48
C SER A 142 -4.53 -8.84 -5.48
N PRO A 143 -3.69 -8.71 -6.53
CA PRO A 143 -2.85 -7.52 -6.68
C PRO A 143 -3.70 -6.25 -6.69
N LEU A 144 -3.22 -5.20 -6.02
CA LEU A 144 -3.84 -3.89 -6.10
C LEU A 144 -3.52 -3.25 -7.45
N GLU A 145 -4.52 -2.64 -8.06
CA GLU A 145 -4.32 -1.88 -9.29
C GLU A 145 -4.40 -0.38 -8.98
N ILE A 146 -3.32 0.32 -9.24
CA ILE A 146 -3.18 1.74 -8.90
C ILE A 146 -2.55 2.46 -10.08
N SER A 147 -3.11 3.64 -10.43
CA SER A 147 -2.47 4.52 -11.41
C SER A 147 -1.45 5.41 -10.70
N PRO A 148 -0.15 5.35 -11.06
CA PRO A 148 0.83 6.28 -10.51
C PRO A 148 0.63 7.67 -11.08
N LEU A 149 0.91 8.65 -10.30
CA LEU A 149 0.82 10.05 -10.74
C LEU A 149 2.18 10.62 -11.02
#